data_20ce8ef47d8dc7b08baad4fe31c17e74
#
_entry.id   20ce8ef47d8dc7b08baad4fe31c17e74
#
_cell.length_a   1.000
_cell.length_b   1.000
_cell.length_c   1.000
_cell.angle_alpha   90.00
_cell.angle_beta   90.00
_cell.angle_gamma   90.00
#
_symmetry.space_group_name_H-M   'P 1'
#
loop_
_entity.id
_entity.type
_entity.pdbx_description
1 polymer ?
#
loop_
_entity_poly.entity_id
_entity_poly.type
_entity_poly.pdbx_seq_one_letter_code
_entity_poly.pdbx_strand_id
1 'polypeptide(L)'
;DIKKFFASVDHKVLLSLLKEKIKSENILWLLEQVIHSFETEKGKGIPLGNLTSQIFANIYLNELDKFVKHKLKIKYYLRYADDFIFLSEDKESLLQYIDELKKFLENELKLELHPKKINIRRLDNGIDFLGYIILPHYILPRTKTKKRILGKLKEKMGSENFKQSLQSYLGYLKHANAFKLSRDLKNHFLL
;
A
#
# COMPACT_ATOMS: atom_id res chain seq x y z
N ASP A 1 -5.91 -2.21 5.39
CA ASP A 1 -4.59 -2.88 5.29
C ASP A 1 -4.77 -4.39 5.48
N ILE A 2 -4.06 -5.18 4.68
CA ILE A 2 -4.05 -6.64 4.72
C ILE A 2 -2.91 -7.10 5.63
N LYS A 3 -3.21 -8.08 6.49
CA LYS A 3 -2.23 -8.60 7.45
C LYS A 3 -1.13 -9.38 6.73
N LYS A 4 0.12 -8.90 6.87
CA LYS A 4 1.32 -9.57 6.30
C LYS A 4 1.15 -9.95 4.82
N PHE A 5 0.56 -9.10 4.00
CA PHE A 5 0.14 -9.40 2.63
C PHE A 5 1.17 -10.22 1.84
N PHE A 6 2.40 -9.72 1.67
CA PHE A 6 3.44 -10.40 0.88
C PHE A 6 3.80 -11.79 1.41
N ALA A 7 3.71 -12.00 2.71
CA ALA A 7 3.94 -13.30 3.34
C ALA A 7 2.73 -14.24 3.24
N SER A 8 1.54 -13.71 2.95
CA SER A 8 0.27 -14.46 2.98
C SER A 8 -0.28 -14.78 1.59
N VAL A 9 0.35 -14.29 0.52
CA VAL A 9 -0.08 -14.59 -0.87
C VAL A 9 -0.06 -16.10 -1.09
N ASP A 10 -1.21 -16.68 -1.40
CA ASP A 10 -1.35 -18.12 -1.69
C ASP A 10 -0.91 -18.40 -3.12
N HIS A 11 0.07 -19.32 -3.29
CA HIS A 11 0.63 -19.66 -4.59
C HIS A 11 -0.40 -20.26 -5.54
N LYS A 12 -1.33 -21.10 -5.05
CA LYS A 12 -2.35 -21.74 -5.90
C LYS A 12 -3.32 -20.69 -6.44
N VAL A 13 -3.76 -19.76 -5.60
CA VAL A 13 -4.64 -18.66 -6.01
C VAL A 13 -3.91 -17.78 -7.04
N LEU A 14 -2.65 -17.38 -6.76
CA LEU A 14 -1.86 -16.57 -7.70
C LEU A 14 -1.69 -17.27 -9.06
N LEU A 15 -1.33 -18.53 -9.05
CA LEU A 15 -1.17 -19.31 -10.28
C LEU A 15 -2.49 -19.46 -11.05
N SER A 16 -3.63 -19.64 -10.37
CA SER A 16 -4.93 -19.70 -11.04
C SER A 16 -5.26 -18.39 -11.76
N LEU A 17 -5.01 -17.24 -11.11
CA LEU A 17 -5.21 -15.91 -11.70
C LEU A 17 -4.31 -15.66 -12.91
N LEU A 18 -3.06 -16.13 -12.85
CA LEU A 18 -2.15 -16.04 -13.98
C LEU A 18 -2.60 -16.90 -15.16
N LYS A 19 -3.08 -18.14 -14.92
CA LYS A 19 -3.59 -19.06 -15.94
C LYS A 19 -4.81 -18.52 -16.69
N GLU A 20 -5.62 -17.69 -16.06
CA GLU A 20 -6.74 -17.01 -16.73
C GLU A 20 -6.27 -16.08 -17.87
N LYS A 21 -5.14 -15.42 -17.69
CA LYS A 21 -4.61 -14.41 -18.60
C LYS A 21 -3.54 -14.91 -19.55
N ILE A 22 -2.72 -15.84 -19.11
CA ILE A 22 -1.58 -16.35 -19.85
C ILE A 22 -1.91 -17.73 -20.39
N LYS A 23 -1.79 -17.92 -21.71
CA LYS A 23 -2.10 -19.18 -22.38
C LYS A 23 -0.86 -20.02 -22.73
N SER A 24 0.33 -19.40 -22.69
CA SER A 24 1.57 -20.08 -22.97
C SER A 24 2.02 -20.93 -21.77
N GLU A 25 2.10 -22.24 -21.95
CA GLU A 25 2.54 -23.17 -20.91
C GLU A 25 3.99 -22.93 -20.47
N ASN A 26 4.87 -22.57 -21.41
CA ASN A 26 6.27 -22.25 -21.10
C ASN A 26 6.40 -21.03 -20.18
N ILE A 27 5.58 -19.99 -20.43
CA ILE A 27 5.55 -18.80 -19.57
C ILE A 27 4.97 -19.15 -18.21
N LEU A 28 3.89 -19.91 -18.16
CA LEU A 28 3.29 -20.35 -16.89
C LEU A 28 4.25 -21.19 -16.07
N TRP A 29 4.95 -22.12 -16.70
CA TRP A 29 5.99 -22.91 -16.03
C TRP A 29 7.09 -22.03 -15.44
N LEU A 30 7.59 -21.03 -16.19
CA LEU A 30 8.61 -20.10 -15.69
C LEU A 30 8.11 -19.30 -14.49
N LEU A 31 6.87 -18.77 -14.57
CA LEU A 31 6.27 -18.02 -13.47
C LEU A 31 6.05 -18.89 -12.24
N GLU A 32 5.69 -20.15 -12.41
CA GLU A 32 5.56 -21.12 -11.33
C GLU A 32 6.90 -21.35 -10.62
N GLN A 33 8.02 -21.50 -11.37
CA GLN A 33 9.35 -21.59 -10.79
C GLN A 33 9.70 -20.33 -9.99
N VAL A 34 9.39 -19.14 -10.52
CA VAL A 34 9.63 -17.87 -9.81
C VAL A 34 8.80 -17.77 -8.52
N ILE A 35 7.52 -18.17 -8.56
CA ILE A 35 6.64 -18.13 -7.40
C ILE A 35 7.11 -19.10 -6.33
N HIS A 36 7.45 -20.35 -6.70
CA HIS A 36 7.92 -21.38 -5.76
C HIS A 36 9.37 -21.17 -5.28
N SER A 37 10.13 -20.25 -5.87
CA SER A 37 11.48 -19.93 -5.41
C SER A 37 11.53 -19.25 -4.02
N PHE A 38 10.39 -18.82 -3.50
CA PHE A 38 10.28 -18.18 -2.19
C PHE A 38 9.01 -18.61 -1.47
N GLU A 39 9.16 -19.01 -0.22
CA GLU A 39 8.05 -19.38 0.67
C GLU A 39 8.31 -18.81 2.07
N THR A 40 7.27 -18.28 2.70
CA THR A 40 7.25 -17.94 4.14
C THR A 40 6.65 -19.08 4.96
N GLU A 41 5.63 -19.72 4.40
CA GLU A 41 4.99 -20.94 4.82
C GLU A 41 4.74 -21.78 3.56
N LYS A 42 4.58 -23.11 3.70
CA LYS A 42 4.38 -23.99 2.55
C LYS A 42 3.26 -23.52 1.62
N GLY A 43 3.60 -23.21 0.38
CA GLY A 43 2.69 -22.74 -0.65
C GLY A 43 2.22 -21.29 -0.48
N LYS A 44 2.91 -20.48 0.36
CA LYS A 44 2.57 -19.08 0.57
C LYS A 44 3.78 -18.16 0.58
N GLY A 45 3.56 -16.95 0.14
CA GLY A 45 4.51 -15.85 0.23
C GLY A 45 5.15 -15.49 -1.10
N ILE A 46 5.44 -14.22 -1.26
CA ILE A 46 6.25 -13.65 -2.35
C ILE A 46 7.29 -12.71 -1.75
N PRO A 47 8.51 -12.65 -2.32
CA PRO A 47 9.61 -11.89 -1.71
C PRO A 47 9.35 -10.38 -1.76
N LEU A 48 9.72 -9.67 -0.68
CA LEU A 48 9.69 -8.22 -0.64
C LEU A 48 10.84 -7.63 -1.47
N GLY A 49 10.55 -6.54 -2.21
CA GLY A 49 11.57 -5.76 -2.91
C GLY A 49 11.81 -6.18 -4.37
N ASN A 50 11.30 -7.31 -4.83
CA ASN A 50 11.41 -7.73 -6.22
C ASN A 50 10.33 -7.06 -7.09
N LEU A 51 10.68 -6.72 -8.32
CA LEU A 51 9.73 -6.16 -9.30
C LEU A 51 8.61 -7.16 -9.62
N THR A 52 8.94 -8.44 -9.77
CA THR A 52 7.97 -9.52 -10.00
C THR A 52 6.93 -9.59 -8.89
N SER A 53 7.34 -9.43 -7.64
CA SER A 53 6.43 -9.44 -6.50
C SER A 53 5.44 -8.26 -6.51
N GLN A 54 5.86 -7.10 -7.00
CA GLN A 54 4.95 -5.96 -7.16
C GLN A 54 3.89 -6.23 -8.23
N ILE A 55 4.29 -6.89 -9.35
CA ILE A 55 3.38 -7.29 -10.41
C ILE A 55 2.40 -8.35 -9.89
N PHE A 56 2.90 -9.39 -9.22
CA PHE A 56 2.07 -10.43 -8.62
C PHE A 56 1.09 -9.88 -7.58
N ALA A 57 1.53 -8.95 -6.73
CA ALA A 57 0.67 -8.27 -5.78
C ALA A 57 -0.48 -7.53 -6.46
N ASN A 58 -0.20 -6.83 -7.55
CA ASN A 58 -1.24 -6.12 -8.30
C ASN A 58 -2.20 -7.08 -9.02
N ILE A 59 -1.71 -8.18 -9.59
CA ILE A 59 -2.56 -9.22 -10.21
C ILE A 59 -3.46 -9.84 -9.14
N TYR A 60 -2.91 -10.19 -8.00
CA TYR A 60 -3.64 -10.81 -6.90
C TYR A 60 -4.74 -9.90 -6.34
N LEU A 61 -4.41 -8.65 -6.06
CA LEU A 61 -5.35 -7.68 -5.50
C LEU A 61 -6.27 -7.02 -6.54
N ASN A 62 -6.06 -7.27 -7.84
CA ASN A 62 -7.04 -6.88 -8.86
C ASN A 62 -8.40 -7.57 -8.63
N GLU A 63 -8.43 -8.76 -8.04
CA GLU A 63 -9.69 -9.42 -7.69
C GLU A 63 -10.42 -8.67 -6.56
N LEU A 64 -9.68 -8.12 -5.60
CA LEU A 64 -10.23 -7.21 -4.60
C LEU A 64 -10.81 -5.95 -5.28
N ASP A 65 -10.09 -5.36 -6.24
CA ASP A 65 -10.57 -4.17 -6.97
C ASP A 65 -11.87 -4.47 -7.73
N LYS A 66 -11.93 -5.62 -8.40
CA LYS A 66 -13.16 -6.10 -9.09
C LYS A 66 -14.30 -6.28 -8.11
N PHE A 67 -14.07 -6.94 -6.97
CA PHE A 67 -15.08 -7.15 -5.95
C PHE A 67 -15.61 -5.83 -5.42
N VAL A 68 -14.75 -4.90 -5.06
CA VAL A 68 -15.12 -3.57 -4.54
C VAL A 68 -15.91 -2.77 -5.57
N LYS A 69 -15.47 -2.77 -6.84
CA LYS A 69 -16.09 -1.94 -7.88
C LYS A 69 -17.35 -2.56 -8.49
N HIS A 70 -17.39 -3.87 -8.67
CA HIS A 70 -18.50 -4.52 -9.39
C HIS A 70 -19.52 -5.19 -8.47
N LYS A 71 -19.11 -5.72 -7.32
CA LYS A 71 -20.00 -6.35 -6.34
C LYS A 71 -20.50 -5.36 -5.30
N LEU A 72 -19.56 -4.72 -4.56
CA LEU A 72 -19.93 -3.74 -3.55
C LEU A 72 -20.36 -2.39 -4.16
N LYS A 73 -20.00 -2.12 -5.41
CA LYS A 73 -20.30 -0.87 -6.14
C LYS A 73 -19.86 0.39 -5.40
N ILE A 74 -18.76 0.30 -4.63
CA ILE A 74 -18.23 1.42 -3.86
C ILE A 74 -17.70 2.48 -4.83
N LYS A 75 -18.29 3.66 -4.80
CA LYS A 75 -17.95 4.78 -5.68
C LYS A 75 -16.56 5.31 -5.43
N TYR A 76 -16.25 5.59 -4.16
CA TYR A 76 -14.99 6.21 -3.74
C TYR A 76 -14.09 5.16 -3.10
N TYR A 77 -13.21 4.61 -3.90
CA TYR A 77 -12.24 3.59 -3.54
C TYR A 77 -10.87 3.94 -4.09
N LEU A 78 -9.86 3.81 -3.26
CA LEU A 78 -8.46 4.00 -3.62
C LEU A 78 -7.64 2.88 -2.99
N ARG A 79 -6.75 2.26 -3.76
CA ARG A 79 -5.79 1.27 -3.28
C ARG A 79 -4.38 1.63 -3.74
N TYR A 80 -3.43 1.44 -2.85
CA TYR A 80 -2.00 1.45 -3.13
C TYR A 80 -1.35 0.22 -2.48
N ALA A 81 -0.90 -0.72 -3.30
CA ALA A 81 -0.48 -2.05 -2.85
C ALA A 81 -1.57 -2.70 -1.98
N ASP A 82 -1.26 -3.03 -0.73
CA ASP A 82 -2.15 -3.64 0.26
C ASP A 82 -2.90 -2.62 1.16
N ASP A 83 -2.57 -1.33 1.04
CA ASP A 83 -3.29 -0.24 1.71
C ASP A 83 -4.47 0.24 0.86
N PHE A 84 -5.66 0.38 1.44
CA PHE A 84 -6.83 0.88 0.72
C PHE A 84 -7.78 1.69 1.60
N ILE A 85 -8.55 2.56 0.95
CA ILE A 85 -9.51 3.47 1.58
C ILE A 85 -10.84 3.39 0.84
N PHE A 86 -11.93 3.47 1.60
CA PHE A 86 -13.28 3.73 1.12
C PHE A 86 -13.81 5.02 1.72
N LEU A 87 -14.62 5.76 0.94
CA LEU A 87 -15.37 6.89 1.45
C LEU A 87 -16.86 6.61 1.24
N SER A 88 -17.65 6.87 2.27
CA SER A 88 -19.12 6.82 2.24
C SER A 88 -19.67 7.92 3.13
N GLU A 89 -20.84 8.42 2.81
CA GLU A 89 -21.58 9.35 3.66
C GLU A 89 -22.24 8.61 4.83
N ASP A 90 -22.49 7.31 4.65
CA ASP A 90 -23.13 6.46 5.64
C ASP A 90 -22.11 5.53 6.33
N LYS A 91 -22.07 5.61 7.66
CA LYS A 91 -21.20 4.79 8.50
C LYS A 91 -21.62 3.31 8.53
N GLU A 92 -22.91 3.03 8.45
CA GLU A 92 -23.43 1.66 8.50
C GLU A 92 -23.02 0.89 7.25
N SER A 93 -23.09 1.53 6.08
CA SER A 93 -22.55 0.99 4.84
C SER A 93 -21.07 0.63 4.97
N LEU A 94 -20.25 1.48 5.62
CA LEU A 94 -18.83 1.17 5.83
C LEU A 94 -18.62 -0.08 6.69
N LEU A 95 -19.47 -0.29 7.73
CA LEU A 95 -19.41 -1.49 8.56
C LEU A 95 -19.76 -2.76 7.77
N GLN A 96 -20.83 -2.69 6.96
CA GLN A 96 -21.21 -3.79 6.07
C GLN A 96 -20.10 -4.14 5.08
N TYR A 97 -19.48 -3.13 4.44
CA TYR A 97 -18.36 -3.35 3.53
C TYR A 97 -17.17 -4.05 4.19
N ILE A 98 -16.88 -3.73 5.46
CA ILE A 98 -15.80 -4.41 6.20
C ILE A 98 -16.10 -5.91 6.35
N ASP A 99 -17.33 -6.28 6.69
CA ASP A 99 -17.70 -7.69 6.88
C ASP A 99 -17.73 -8.47 5.57
N GLU A 100 -18.22 -7.84 4.49
CA GLU A 100 -18.19 -8.45 3.16
C GLU A 100 -16.76 -8.61 2.63
N LEU A 101 -15.90 -7.61 2.86
CA LEU A 101 -14.49 -7.66 2.50
C LEU A 101 -13.75 -8.76 3.26
N LYS A 102 -13.99 -8.92 4.57
CA LYS A 102 -13.39 -10.02 5.34
C LYS A 102 -13.73 -11.37 4.71
N LYS A 103 -15.03 -11.62 4.47
CA LYS A 103 -15.49 -12.87 3.85
C LYS A 103 -14.85 -13.10 2.48
N PHE A 104 -14.81 -12.07 1.64
CA PHE A 104 -14.19 -12.17 0.31
C PHE A 104 -12.69 -12.47 0.39
N LEU A 105 -11.94 -11.73 1.21
CA LEU A 105 -10.50 -11.92 1.35
C LEU A 105 -10.17 -13.32 1.89
N GLU A 106 -10.91 -13.80 2.89
CA GLU A 106 -10.69 -15.12 3.50
C GLU A 106 -11.06 -16.26 2.53
N ASN A 107 -12.22 -16.17 1.90
CA ASN A 107 -12.73 -17.26 1.07
C ASN A 107 -12.05 -17.34 -0.29
N GLU A 108 -11.90 -16.21 -0.98
CA GLU A 108 -11.42 -16.16 -2.37
C GLU A 108 -9.90 -15.96 -2.46
N LEU A 109 -9.34 -15.11 -1.62
CA LEU A 109 -7.94 -14.73 -1.69
C LEU A 109 -7.06 -15.31 -0.58
N LYS A 110 -7.62 -16.08 0.35
CA LYS A 110 -6.88 -16.66 1.50
C LYS A 110 -6.08 -15.61 2.28
N LEU A 111 -6.60 -14.38 2.34
CA LEU A 111 -5.99 -13.23 3.02
C LEU A 111 -6.83 -12.80 4.22
N GLU A 112 -6.21 -12.14 5.18
CA GLU A 112 -6.84 -11.63 6.40
C GLU A 112 -6.71 -10.10 6.48
N LEU A 113 -7.79 -9.37 6.83
CA LEU A 113 -7.69 -7.96 7.18
C LEU A 113 -6.92 -7.79 8.49
N HIS A 114 -6.07 -6.76 8.54
CA HIS A 114 -5.31 -6.49 9.76
C HIS A 114 -6.22 -5.94 10.86
N PRO A 115 -6.49 -6.69 11.98
CA PRO A 115 -7.54 -6.37 12.93
C PRO A 115 -7.36 -5.01 13.62
N LYS A 116 -6.10 -4.57 13.80
CA LYS A 116 -5.76 -3.30 14.48
C LYS A 116 -5.58 -2.12 13.53
N LYS A 117 -5.75 -2.31 12.21
CA LYS A 117 -5.56 -1.25 11.21
C LYS A 117 -6.85 -0.89 10.46
N ILE A 118 -7.96 -1.48 10.83
CA ILE A 118 -9.28 -1.06 10.36
C ILE A 118 -9.67 0.18 11.16
N ASN A 119 -9.93 1.30 10.47
CA ASN A 119 -10.23 2.56 11.11
C ASN A 119 -11.32 3.31 10.36
N ILE A 120 -12.44 3.56 11.01
CA ILE A 120 -13.54 4.39 10.49
C ILE A 120 -13.46 5.74 11.18
N ARG A 121 -13.35 6.81 10.42
CA ARG A 121 -13.31 8.18 10.94
C ARG A 121 -13.91 9.16 9.95
N ARG A 122 -14.30 10.32 10.46
CA ARG A 122 -14.73 11.44 9.63
C ARG A 122 -13.53 12.02 8.87
N LEU A 123 -13.76 12.44 7.63
CA LEU A 123 -12.72 13.03 6.78
C LEU A 123 -12.13 14.30 7.42
N ASP A 124 -12.95 15.08 8.13
CA ASP A 124 -12.51 16.29 8.85
C ASP A 124 -11.44 16.01 9.91
N ASN A 125 -11.40 14.79 10.47
CA ASN A 125 -10.38 14.37 11.43
C ASN A 125 -9.07 13.91 10.76
N GLY A 126 -9.02 14.00 9.43
CA GLY A 126 -7.87 13.58 8.61
C GLY A 126 -7.73 12.07 8.47
N ILE A 127 -7.47 11.63 7.26
CA ILE A 127 -7.21 10.24 6.90
C ILE A 127 -5.70 10.04 6.80
N ASP A 128 -5.18 9.09 7.59
CA ASP A 128 -3.78 8.69 7.51
C ASP A 128 -3.57 7.69 6.37
N PHE A 129 -2.93 8.11 5.28
CA PHE A 129 -2.67 7.28 4.12
C PHE A 129 -1.32 7.61 3.48
N LEU A 130 -0.53 6.58 3.19
CA LEU A 130 0.79 6.67 2.54
C LEU A 130 1.77 7.67 3.19
N GLY A 131 1.64 7.86 4.51
CA GLY A 131 2.52 8.78 5.26
C GLY A 131 2.02 10.22 5.31
N TYR A 132 0.87 10.50 4.72
CA TYR A 132 0.20 11.79 4.77
C TYR A 132 -1.05 11.73 5.65
N ILE A 133 -1.48 12.88 6.11
CA ILE A 133 -2.81 13.13 6.69
C ILE A 133 -3.60 13.92 5.65
N ILE A 134 -4.63 13.29 5.11
CA ILE A 134 -5.50 13.86 4.08
C ILE A 134 -6.71 14.47 4.76
N LEU A 135 -6.93 15.76 4.56
CA LEU A 135 -8.09 16.52 5.03
C LEU A 135 -8.90 17.00 3.82
N PRO A 136 -10.14 17.52 4.00
CA PRO A 136 -10.98 17.91 2.87
C PRO A 136 -10.34 18.90 1.89
N HIS A 137 -9.50 19.82 2.38
CA HIS A 137 -8.96 20.93 1.58
C HIS A 137 -7.44 20.96 1.48
N TYR A 138 -6.72 20.10 2.24
CA TYR A 138 -5.27 20.09 2.23
C TYR A 138 -4.68 18.75 2.71
N ILE A 139 -3.44 18.51 2.35
CA ILE A 139 -2.68 17.31 2.70
C ILE A 139 -1.50 17.72 3.56
N LEU A 140 -1.28 17.05 4.68
CA LEU A 140 -0.14 17.28 5.57
C LEU A 140 0.76 16.04 5.63
N PRO A 141 2.08 16.19 5.71
CA PRO A 141 2.94 15.06 6.02
C PRO A 141 2.70 14.63 7.48
N ARG A 142 2.60 13.31 7.72
CA ARG A 142 2.41 12.73 9.05
C ARG A 142 3.50 13.20 10.01
N THR A 143 3.16 13.49 11.27
CA THR A 143 4.14 13.95 12.29
C THR A 143 5.30 12.97 12.47
N LYS A 144 5.03 11.66 12.49
CA LYS A 144 6.08 10.62 12.55
C LYS A 144 7.02 10.69 11.34
N THR A 145 6.48 10.95 10.15
CA THR A 145 7.26 11.10 8.91
C THR A 145 8.14 12.35 8.96
N LYS A 146 7.61 13.50 9.44
CA LYS A 146 8.41 14.72 9.63
C LYS A 146 9.59 14.48 10.57
N LYS A 147 9.36 13.84 11.73
CA LYS A 147 10.42 13.50 12.70
C LYS A 147 11.47 12.57 12.08
N ARG A 148 11.03 11.56 11.32
CA ARG A 148 11.93 10.62 10.62
C ARG A 148 12.79 11.31 9.56
N ILE A 149 12.21 12.23 8.77
CA ILE A 149 12.95 13.01 7.75
C ILE A 149 14.05 13.80 8.42
N LEU A 150 13.73 14.58 9.48
CA LEU A 150 14.69 15.39 10.20
C LEU A 150 15.81 14.54 10.82
N GLY A 151 15.46 13.42 11.48
CA GLY A 151 16.44 12.50 12.07
C GLY A 151 17.39 11.94 11.00
N LYS A 152 16.86 11.40 9.90
CA LYS A 152 17.69 10.82 8.84
C LYS A 152 18.56 11.84 8.10
N LEU A 153 18.11 13.08 7.95
CA LEU A 153 18.96 14.14 7.36
C LEU A 153 20.10 14.53 8.29
N LYS A 154 19.85 14.60 9.62
CA LYS A 154 20.93 14.84 10.60
C LYS A 154 21.96 13.72 10.61
N GLU A 155 21.54 12.46 10.60
CA GLU A 155 22.41 11.29 10.55
C GLU A 155 23.30 11.24 9.31
N LYS A 156 22.76 11.69 8.15
CA LYS A 156 23.47 11.68 6.87
C LYS A 156 24.29 12.95 6.60
N MET A 157 24.26 13.91 7.47
CA MET A 157 24.99 15.16 7.31
C MET A 157 26.47 14.92 7.11
N GLY A 158 27.04 15.46 6.01
CA GLY A 158 28.44 15.21 5.62
C GLY A 158 28.70 13.94 4.79
N SER A 159 27.69 13.07 4.57
CA SER A 159 27.85 11.91 3.70
C SER A 159 27.62 12.24 2.22
N GLU A 160 28.24 11.46 1.31
CA GLU A 160 28.06 11.60 -0.15
C GLU A 160 26.59 11.57 -0.59
N ASN A 161 25.76 10.76 0.09
CA ASN A 161 24.34 10.57 -0.24
C ASN A 161 23.41 11.62 0.42
N PHE A 162 23.98 12.63 1.09
CA PHE A 162 23.18 13.63 1.79
C PHE A 162 22.30 14.45 0.82
N LYS A 163 22.89 14.99 -0.24
CA LYS A 163 22.18 15.81 -1.25
C LYS A 163 21.05 15.03 -1.90
N GLN A 164 21.29 13.77 -2.28
CA GLN A 164 20.29 12.89 -2.87
C GLN A 164 19.13 12.62 -1.89
N SER A 165 19.43 12.36 -0.62
CA SER A 165 18.43 12.15 0.43
C SER A 165 17.59 13.40 0.67
N LEU A 166 18.20 14.58 0.72
CA LEU A 166 17.51 15.86 0.86
C LEU A 166 16.55 16.11 -0.31
N GLN A 167 17.01 15.92 -1.55
CA GLN A 167 16.16 16.09 -2.75
C GLN A 167 14.96 15.11 -2.75
N SER A 168 15.19 13.84 -2.35
CA SER A 168 14.12 12.84 -2.22
C SER A 168 13.06 13.28 -1.19
N TYR A 169 13.48 13.79 -0.03
CA TYR A 169 12.54 14.28 0.97
C TYR A 169 11.82 15.57 0.57
N LEU A 170 12.50 16.48 -0.11
CA LEU A 170 11.85 17.67 -0.68
C LEU A 170 10.81 17.28 -1.75
N GLY A 171 11.12 16.28 -2.59
CA GLY A 171 10.18 15.68 -3.53
C GLY A 171 8.95 15.11 -2.84
N TYR A 172 9.14 14.34 -1.75
CA TYR A 172 8.04 13.83 -0.94
C TYR A 172 7.17 14.97 -0.37
N LEU A 173 7.80 16.01 0.21
CA LEU A 173 7.08 17.14 0.82
C LEU A 173 6.32 18.00 -0.21
N LYS A 174 6.70 17.96 -1.48
CA LYS A 174 6.04 18.70 -2.58
C LYS A 174 4.58 18.26 -2.78
N HIS A 175 4.26 17.00 -2.45
CA HIS A 175 2.90 16.46 -2.54
C HIS A 175 1.98 16.85 -1.38
N ALA A 176 2.46 17.71 -0.46
CA ALA A 176 1.71 18.13 0.71
C ALA A 176 1.83 19.64 0.94
N ASN A 177 0.93 20.19 1.75
CA ASN A 177 0.99 21.58 2.21
C ASN A 177 2.12 21.75 3.25
N ALA A 178 3.36 21.55 2.82
CA ALA A 178 4.55 21.52 3.66
C ALA A 178 5.59 22.59 3.30
N PHE A 179 5.14 23.71 2.72
CA PHE A 179 6.03 24.78 2.25
C PHE A 179 7.00 25.28 3.33
N LYS A 180 6.49 25.57 4.55
CA LYS A 180 7.31 26.03 5.67
C LYS A 180 8.41 25.02 5.99
N LEU A 181 8.04 23.74 6.15
CA LEU A 181 9.00 22.68 6.45
C LEU A 181 10.04 22.52 5.32
N SER A 182 9.61 22.58 4.06
CA SER A 182 10.53 22.48 2.91
C SER A 182 11.52 23.63 2.87
N ARG A 183 11.07 24.86 3.16
CA ARG A 183 11.92 26.04 3.26
C ARG A 183 12.91 25.91 4.42
N ASP A 184 12.45 25.51 5.58
CA ASP A 184 13.28 25.36 6.78
C ASP A 184 14.38 24.30 6.56
N LEU A 185 14.04 23.17 5.88
CA LEU A 185 15.03 22.16 5.49
C LEU A 185 16.09 22.72 4.51
N LYS A 186 15.68 23.50 3.52
CA LYS A 186 16.63 24.14 2.58
C LYS A 186 17.55 25.09 3.31
N ASN A 187 17.03 25.97 4.14
CA ASN A 187 17.82 26.95 4.87
C ASN A 187 18.76 26.30 5.89
N HIS A 188 18.37 25.19 6.52
CA HIS A 188 19.18 24.54 7.53
C HIS A 188 20.28 23.64 6.94
N PHE A 189 20.09 23.10 5.74
CA PHE A 189 20.96 22.08 5.17
C PHE A 189 21.62 22.47 3.85
N LEU A 190 21.26 23.60 3.21
CA LEU A 190 21.86 24.09 1.97
C LEU A 190 22.62 25.42 2.14
N LEU A 191 22.54 26.06 3.31
CA LEU A 191 23.38 27.15 3.73
C LEU A 191 24.53 26.60 4.55
#